data_780f3e702406a27f028b8eb60978d78c
#
_entry.id   780f3e702406a27f028b8eb60978d78c
#
_cell.length_a   1.000
_cell.length_b   1.000
_cell.length_c   1.000
_cell.angle_alpha   90.00
_cell.angle_beta   90.00
_cell.angle_gamma   90.00
#
_symmetry.space_group_name_H-M   'P 1'
#
loop_
_entity.id
_entity.type
_entity.pdbx_description
1 polymer ?
#
loop_
_entity_poly.entity_id
_entity_poly.type
_entity_poly.pdbx_seq_one_letter_code
_entity_poly.pdbx_strand_id
1 'polypeptide(L)'
;MISSQNLQGLVLGFIVLLCSCSSVQKTTPPSQGSEEFLIHTIGFYNLENLFDTEDDPTKFDESSPLMEIAEGERETIYRAKVRNMARVIADLGSEVTGKPPAMIGVCEVENFNVLQDLVNDHSLSDYDYGIIHYNSPDARSIDVAFLYRKNIFRPIHSKAHELVLYSDTDRTKRKYTRDQLYVKGKLDGEEMHFIVNHWPSRRGGEKRSRPNRVNAAKLTKKIKDSIQTQDPYAKILIMGDFNDGPYNESIKEVLEAQEFSENVGIRGLYNPLEKLFKKGIGTVAWRDTWDLFDMILVSKPLIRTTDYSSYTLYQANIFNPYYLQNPKGRFKGYPFRSFADGGFTNGYSDHFPVY
;
A
#
# COMPACT_ATOMS: atom_id res chain seq x y z
N MET A 1 -1.04 0.00 102.20
CA MET A 1 -2.00 0.59 103.19
C MET A 1 -3.26 0.92 102.44
N ILE A 2 -4.32 0.11 102.71
CA ILE A 2 -5.64 0.55 103.08
C ILE A 2 -6.41 1.24 101.96
N SER A 3 -7.41 0.56 101.31
CA SER A 3 -8.82 0.42 101.68
C SER A 3 -9.64 1.58 101.09
N SER A 4 -10.78 1.48 100.49
CA SER A 4 -11.96 0.64 100.53
C SER A 4 -12.97 1.16 99.42
N GLN A 5 -13.57 0.27 98.76
CA GLN A 5 -15.04 0.03 98.71
C GLN A 5 -16.03 1.24 98.57
N ASN A 6 -16.84 1.26 97.56
CA ASN A 6 -18.32 1.02 97.56
C ASN A 6 -18.89 1.41 96.16
N LEU A 7 -19.50 0.58 95.44
CA LEU A 7 -20.84 -0.05 95.39
C LEU A 7 -21.96 0.94 95.07
N GLN A 8 -22.72 0.54 94.08
CA GLN A 8 -24.11 0.86 93.67
C GLN A 8 -24.33 1.92 92.58
N GLY A 9 -24.90 1.45 91.57
CA GLY A 9 -26.17 1.81 91.05
C GLY A 9 -26.39 1.42 89.59
N LEU A 10 -27.14 0.35 89.38
CA LEU A 10 -27.62 -0.16 88.10
C LEU A 10 -28.72 0.75 87.54
N VAL A 11 -28.52 1.35 86.37
CA VAL A 11 -29.62 1.83 85.58
C VAL A 11 -29.43 1.38 84.11
N LEU A 12 -30.25 0.42 83.71
CA LEU A 12 -30.39 -0.06 82.34
C LEU A 12 -31.08 1.02 81.51
N GLY A 13 -30.32 1.68 80.62
CA GLY A 13 -30.88 2.53 79.61
C GLY A 13 -30.70 1.85 78.22
N PHE A 14 -31.78 1.33 77.69
CA PHE A 14 -31.80 0.81 76.33
C PHE A 14 -31.72 1.98 75.33
N ILE A 15 -30.57 2.20 74.73
CA ILE A 15 -30.42 3.10 73.60
C ILE A 15 -30.54 2.26 72.33
N VAL A 16 -31.69 2.39 71.64
CA VAL A 16 -31.90 1.84 70.30
C VAL A 16 -31.12 2.73 69.33
N LEU A 17 -29.97 2.28 68.88
CA LEU A 17 -29.26 2.88 67.78
C LEU A 17 -29.94 2.47 66.47
N LEU A 18 -30.72 3.35 65.90
CA LEU A 18 -31.16 3.28 64.51
C LEU A 18 -29.96 3.49 63.59
N CYS A 19 -29.32 2.38 63.14
CA CYS A 19 -28.38 2.43 62.04
C CYS A 19 -29.14 2.76 60.78
N SER A 20 -29.10 4.02 60.38
CA SER A 20 -29.50 4.48 59.04
C SER A 20 -28.43 4.02 58.06
N CYS A 21 -28.66 2.87 57.42
CA CYS A 21 -27.85 2.48 56.25
C CYS A 21 -28.13 3.45 55.07
N SER A 22 -27.36 4.52 54.98
CA SER A 22 -27.23 5.27 53.73
C SER A 22 -26.47 4.38 52.75
N SER A 23 -27.17 3.79 51.80
CA SER A 23 -26.57 3.15 50.65
C SER A 23 -25.81 4.20 49.84
N VAL A 24 -24.53 4.26 50.01
CA VAL A 24 -23.63 4.97 49.10
C VAL A 24 -23.72 4.22 47.76
N GLN A 25 -24.53 4.73 46.86
CA GLN A 25 -24.44 4.33 45.48
C GLN A 25 -23.00 4.61 45.03
N LYS A 26 -22.21 3.54 44.86
CA LYS A 26 -20.99 3.61 44.08
C LYS A 26 -21.40 4.00 42.69
N THR A 27 -21.28 5.27 42.34
CA THR A 27 -21.24 5.71 40.96
C THR A 27 -20.00 5.08 40.34
N THR A 28 -20.22 3.99 39.60
CA THR A 28 -19.21 3.48 38.69
C THR A 28 -18.86 4.65 37.78
N PRO A 29 -17.57 5.02 37.63
CA PRO A 29 -17.22 6.02 36.64
C PRO A 29 -17.74 5.50 35.29
N PRO A 30 -18.22 6.38 34.37
CA PRO A 30 -18.62 5.95 33.05
C PRO A 30 -17.44 5.16 32.46
N SER A 31 -17.69 3.94 32.02
CA SER A 31 -16.71 3.19 31.23
C SER A 31 -16.26 4.13 30.14
N GLN A 32 -14.97 4.46 30.09
CA GLN A 32 -14.40 5.08 28.90
C GLN A 32 -14.75 4.14 27.75
N GLY A 33 -15.73 4.51 26.94
CA GLY A 33 -16.05 3.79 25.73
C GLY A 33 -14.73 3.68 24.96
N SER A 34 -14.32 2.47 24.65
CA SER A 34 -13.25 2.26 23.70
C SER A 34 -13.70 2.95 22.43
N GLU A 35 -13.05 4.05 22.07
CA GLU A 35 -13.29 4.65 20.77
C GLU A 35 -12.90 3.60 19.73
N GLU A 36 -13.89 3.07 19.01
CA GLU A 36 -13.65 2.16 17.90
C GLU A 36 -13.19 2.98 16.70
N PHE A 37 -11.94 2.74 16.27
CA PHE A 37 -11.40 3.37 15.08
C PHE A 37 -11.64 2.48 13.87
N LEU A 38 -12.10 3.08 12.78
CA LEU A 38 -12.20 2.41 11.49
C LEU A 38 -10.82 2.45 10.81
N ILE A 39 -10.22 1.28 10.57
CA ILE A 39 -8.92 1.13 9.92
C ILE A 39 -9.11 0.44 8.58
N HIS A 40 -8.54 1.02 7.53
CA HIS A 40 -8.46 0.42 6.20
C HIS A 40 -7.02 0.23 5.76
N THR A 41 -6.74 -0.90 5.14
CA THR A 41 -5.48 -1.11 4.43
C THR A 41 -5.56 -0.48 3.06
N ILE A 42 -4.52 0.29 2.70
CA ILE A 42 -4.27 0.80 1.35
C ILE A 42 -2.90 0.26 0.92
N GLY A 43 -2.84 -0.49 -0.17
CA GLY A 43 -1.65 -1.19 -0.59
C GLY A 43 -1.13 -0.80 -1.96
N PHE A 44 0.09 -1.27 -2.26
CA PHE A 44 0.66 -1.30 -3.60
C PHE A 44 1.42 -2.61 -3.81
N TYR A 45 1.27 -3.20 -5.01
CA TYR A 45 1.96 -4.45 -5.36
C TYR A 45 2.34 -4.48 -6.85
N ASN A 46 3.60 -4.76 -7.14
CA ASN A 46 4.07 -5.14 -8.47
C ASN A 46 3.78 -6.63 -8.69
N LEU A 47 3.02 -6.98 -9.75
CA LEU A 47 2.53 -8.34 -9.99
C LEU A 47 3.47 -9.17 -10.88
N GLU A 48 4.68 -8.67 -11.15
CA GLU A 48 5.71 -9.34 -11.96
C GLU A 48 5.15 -9.92 -13.26
N ASN A 49 4.80 -9.06 -14.22
CA ASN A 49 4.29 -9.47 -15.54
C ASN A 49 3.07 -10.41 -15.45
N LEU A 50 1.95 -9.91 -14.94
CA LEU A 50 0.68 -10.63 -14.97
C LEU A 50 0.05 -10.50 -16.36
N PHE A 51 0.31 -11.50 -17.21
CA PHE A 51 -0.17 -11.62 -18.59
C PHE A 51 -1.14 -12.79 -18.71
N ASP A 52 -2.11 -12.69 -19.61
CA ASP A 52 -2.94 -13.82 -19.99
C ASP A 52 -2.25 -14.71 -21.07
N THR A 53 -2.98 -15.63 -21.65
CA THR A 53 -2.46 -16.59 -22.62
C THR A 53 -2.75 -16.22 -24.07
N GLU A 54 -3.47 -15.11 -24.26
CA GLU A 54 -3.86 -14.61 -25.57
C GLU A 54 -2.76 -13.68 -26.12
N ASP A 55 -2.46 -13.82 -27.40
CA ASP A 55 -1.50 -12.99 -28.13
C ASP A 55 -2.22 -11.73 -28.67
N ASP A 56 -1.82 -10.53 -28.24
CA ASP A 56 -2.28 -9.27 -28.84
C ASP A 56 -1.35 -8.87 -29.98
N PRO A 57 -1.74 -9.09 -31.27
CA PRO A 57 -0.87 -8.82 -32.42
C PRO A 57 -0.51 -7.33 -32.57
N THR A 58 -1.04 -6.44 -31.76
CA THR A 58 -0.74 -5.00 -31.77
C THR A 58 0.28 -4.60 -30.71
N LYS A 59 0.68 -5.52 -29.84
CA LYS A 59 1.60 -5.32 -28.70
C LYS A 59 2.80 -6.26 -28.82
N PHE A 60 3.79 -6.05 -27.97
CA PHE A 60 4.95 -6.94 -27.86
C PHE A 60 4.86 -7.71 -26.51
N ASP A 61 3.77 -8.43 -26.35
CA ASP A 61 3.47 -9.24 -25.18
C ASP A 61 4.18 -10.60 -25.17
N GLU A 62 4.71 -11.04 -26.35
CA GLU A 62 5.58 -12.21 -26.45
C GLU A 62 6.85 -12.06 -25.58
N SER A 63 7.16 -10.86 -25.13
CA SER A 63 8.24 -10.64 -24.15
C SER A 63 7.87 -11.11 -22.73
N SER A 64 6.62 -11.52 -22.50
CA SER A 64 6.18 -12.08 -21.24
C SER A 64 6.84 -13.43 -20.98
N PRO A 65 7.32 -13.71 -19.75
CA PRO A 65 7.84 -15.04 -19.40
C PRO A 65 6.83 -16.17 -19.60
N LEU A 66 5.52 -15.88 -19.54
CA LEU A 66 4.48 -16.86 -19.78
C LEU A 66 4.49 -17.36 -21.23
N MET A 67 4.79 -16.48 -22.19
CA MET A 67 4.83 -16.83 -23.61
C MET A 67 6.06 -17.66 -23.99
N GLU A 68 7.10 -17.69 -23.14
CA GLU A 68 8.25 -18.61 -23.29
C GLU A 68 7.90 -20.05 -22.88
N ILE A 69 6.78 -20.26 -22.16
CA ILE A 69 6.30 -21.58 -21.72
C ILE A 69 5.61 -22.31 -22.87
N ALA A 70 5.67 -23.66 -22.87
CA ALA A 70 4.96 -24.48 -23.82
C ALA A 70 3.44 -24.17 -23.81
N GLU A 71 2.84 -23.97 -24.97
CA GLU A 71 1.44 -23.52 -25.13
C GLU A 71 0.45 -24.34 -24.30
N GLY A 72 0.59 -25.65 -24.26
CA GLY A 72 -0.30 -26.55 -23.49
C GLY A 72 -0.22 -26.39 -21.97
N GLU A 73 0.76 -25.67 -21.43
CA GLU A 73 0.94 -25.43 -20.00
C GLU A 73 0.57 -23.99 -19.58
N ARG A 74 0.47 -23.06 -20.53
CA ARG A 74 0.30 -21.62 -20.27
C ARG A 74 -0.93 -21.33 -19.42
N GLU A 75 -2.09 -21.89 -19.77
CA GLU A 75 -3.34 -21.66 -19.03
C GLU A 75 -3.24 -22.14 -17.58
N THR A 76 -2.66 -23.31 -17.36
CA THR A 76 -2.45 -23.86 -16.00
C THR A 76 -1.56 -22.94 -15.16
N ILE A 77 -0.48 -22.44 -15.73
CA ILE A 77 0.49 -21.54 -15.08
C ILE A 77 -0.16 -20.17 -14.84
N TYR A 78 -0.87 -19.62 -15.84
CA TYR A 78 -1.60 -18.38 -15.71
C TYR A 78 -2.57 -18.42 -14.53
N ARG A 79 -3.44 -19.44 -14.47
CA ARG A 79 -4.38 -19.60 -13.35
C ARG A 79 -3.70 -19.80 -12.01
N ALA A 80 -2.56 -20.48 -11.98
CA ALA A 80 -1.77 -20.59 -10.75
C ALA A 80 -1.19 -19.25 -10.31
N LYS A 81 -0.67 -18.43 -11.24
CA LYS A 81 -0.16 -17.10 -10.96
C LYS A 81 -1.27 -16.16 -10.47
N VAL A 82 -2.44 -16.13 -11.13
CA VAL A 82 -3.60 -15.36 -10.68
C VAL A 82 -3.97 -15.70 -9.23
N ARG A 83 -4.10 -17.01 -8.89
CA ARG A 83 -4.37 -17.44 -7.50
C ARG A 83 -3.31 -16.97 -6.51
N ASN A 84 -2.03 -17.07 -6.89
CA ASN A 84 -0.93 -16.64 -6.03
C ASN A 84 -0.99 -15.13 -5.76
N MET A 85 -1.24 -14.31 -6.79
CA MET A 85 -1.39 -12.86 -6.65
C MET A 85 -2.61 -12.49 -5.81
N ALA A 86 -3.76 -13.11 -6.08
CA ALA A 86 -4.99 -12.89 -5.33
C ALA A 86 -4.84 -13.22 -3.84
N ARG A 87 -4.16 -14.33 -3.51
CA ARG A 87 -3.82 -14.70 -2.14
C ARG A 87 -2.99 -13.62 -1.44
N VAL A 88 -1.94 -13.12 -2.10
CA VAL A 88 -1.08 -12.07 -1.51
C VAL A 88 -1.89 -10.82 -1.24
N ILE A 89 -2.75 -10.40 -2.18
CA ILE A 89 -3.62 -9.23 -2.00
C ILE A 89 -4.62 -9.48 -0.86
N ALA A 90 -5.19 -10.67 -0.76
CA ALA A 90 -6.12 -11.00 0.33
C ALA A 90 -5.45 -10.94 1.72
N ASP A 91 -4.19 -11.34 1.80
CA ASP A 91 -3.42 -11.37 3.06
C ASP A 91 -2.84 -9.98 3.43
N LEU A 92 -2.70 -9.05 2.46
CA LEU A 92 -2.01 -7.76 2.64
C LEU A 92 -2.70 -6.87 3.68
N GLY A 93 -2.05 -6.67 4.83
CA GLY A 93 -2.57 -5.86 5.94
C GLY A 93 -3.75 -6.50 6.69
N SER A 94 -4.09 -7.76 6.36
CA SER A 94 -5.19 -8.47 7.02
C SER A 94 -4.91 -8.75 8.51
N GLU A 95 -3.66 -8.79 8.93
CA GLU A 95 -3.27 -8.93 10.34
C GLU A 95 -3.71 -7.74 11.20
N VAL A 96 -3.96 -6.58 10.57
CA VAL A 96 -4.43 -5.36 11.24
C VAL A 96 -5.94 -5.21 11.11
N THR A 97 -6.49 -5.44 9.90
CA THR A 97 -7.88 -5.12 9.56
C THR A 97 -8.81 -6.34 9.53
N GLY A 98 -8.25 -7.57 9.54
CA GLY A 98 -9.00 -8.81 9.32
C GLY A 98 -9.60 -8.95 7.92
N LYS A 99 -9.22 -8.08 6.98
CA LYS A 99 -9.80 -7.99 5.63
C LYS A 99 -8.72 -7.61 4.62
N PRO A 100 -8.90 -7.93 3.33
CA PRO A 100 -8.02 -7.44 2.28
C PRO A 100 -8.10 -5.91 2.15
N PRO A 101 -7.13 -5.30 1.43
CA PRO A 101 -7.08 -3.85 1.27
C PRO A 101 -8.41 -3.23 0.81
N ALA A 102 -8.76 -2.08 1.36
CA ALA A 102 -9.86 -1.28 0.84
C ALA A 102 -9.55 -0.76 -0.57
N MET A 103 -8.30 -0.38 -0.79
CA MET A 103 -7.77 0.02 -2.08
C MET A 103 -6.35 -0.53 -2.27
N ILE A 104 -6.00 -0.86 -3.52
CA ILE A 104 -4.64 -1.27 -3.88
C ILE A 104 -4.29 -0.79 -5.28
N GLY A 105 -3.13 -0.13 -5.41
CA GLY A 105 -2.48 0.09 -6.70
C GLY A 105 -1.70 -1.15 -7.11
N VAL A 106 -1.76 -1.51 -8.38
CA VAL A 106 -0.97 -2.61 -8.93
C VAL A 106 -0.27 -2.18 -10.19
N CYS A 107 0.81 -2.84 -10.53
CA CYS A 107 1.51 -2.64 -11.81
C CYS A 107 2.01 -3.96 -12.40
N GLU A 108 2.55 -3.86 -13.61
CA GLU A 108 2.94 -5.02 -14.44
C GLU A 108 1.75 -5.93 -14.74
N VAL A 109 0.63 -5.32 -15.08
CA VAL A 109 -0.58 -5.98 -15.58
C VAL A 109 -0.71 -5.69 -17.07
N GLU A 110 -1.11 -6.69 -17.83
CA GLU A 110 -1.21 -6.57 -19.28
C GLU A 110 -2.46 -5.79 -19.72
N ASN A 111 -3.62 -6.18 -19.22
CA ASN A 111 -4.90 -5.68 -19.71
C ASN A 111 -6.00 -5.75 -18.63
N PHE A 112 -7.20 -5.36 -19.01
CA PHE A 112 -8.36 -5.41 -18.11
C PHE A 112 -8.79 -6.83 -17.76
N ASN A 113 -8.60 -7.81 -18.66
CA ASN A 113 -9.07 -9.19 -18.45
C ASN A 113 -8.27 -9.87 -17.32
N VAL A 114 -6.95 -9.70 -17.29
CA VAL A 114 -6.13 -10.25 -16.20
C VAL A 114 -6.50 -9.68 -14.83
N LEU A 115 -6.91 -8.40 -14.79
CA LEU A 115 -7.41 -7.76 -13.57
C LEU A 115 -8.78 -8.30 -13.17
N GLN A 116 -9.65 -8.58 -14.15
CA GLN A 116 -10.95 -9.19 -13.91
C GLN A 116 -10.80 -10.60 -13.34
N ASP A 117 -9.90 -11.41 -13.91
CA ASP A 117 -9.59 -12.74 -13.39
C ASP A 117 -9.02 -12.67 -11.97
N LEU A 118 -8.14 -11.70 -11.71
CA LEU A 118 -7.54 -11.48 -10.39
C LEU A 118 -8.60 -11.17 -9.32
N VAL A 119 -9.51 -10.23 -9.56
CA VAL A 119 -10.52 -9.83 -8.57
C VAL A 119 -11.64 -10.88 -8.43
N ASN A 120 -11.83 -11.74 -9.43
CA ASN A 120 -12.79 -12.83 -9.40
C ASN A 120 -12.22 -14.13 -8.80
N ASP A 121 -10.91 -14.17 -8.46
CA ASP A 121 -10.36 -15.32 -7.75
C ASP A 121 -11.06 -15.50 -6.39
N HIS A 122 -11.21 -16.75 -5.96
CA HIS A 122 -11.92 -17.12 -4.73
C HIS A 122 -11.43 -16.38 -3.48
N SER A 123 -10.16 -15.94 -3.46
CA SER A 123 -9.58 -15.20 -2.33
C SER A 123 -10.09 -13.75 -2.25
N LEU A 124 -10.62 -13.19 -3.34
CA LEU A 124 -11.03 -11.78 -3.46
C LEU A 124 -12.49 -11.60 -3.85
N SER A 125 -13.13 -12.60 -4.47
CA SER A 125 -14.46 -12.49 -5.09
C SER A 125 -15.57 -12.00 -4.12
N ASP A 126 -15.49 -12.35 -2.84
CA ASP A 126 -16.46 -11.94 -1.81
C ASP A 126 -16.38 -10.45 -1.43
N TYR A 127 -15.35 -9.74 -1.88
CA TYR A 127 -15.09 -8.35 -1.48
C TYR A 127 -15.53 -7.30 -2.50
N ASP A 128 -16.12 -7.73 -3.64
CA ASP A 128 -16.67 -6.89 -4.70
C ASP A 128 -15.73 -5.74 -5.12
N TYR A 129 -14.56 -6.12 -5.64
CA TYR A 129 -13.60 -5.14 -6.13
C TYR A 129 -14.04 -4.50 -7.45
N GLY A 130 -13.94 -3.17 -7.52
CA GLY A 130 -13.96 -2.41 -8.77
C GLY A 130 -12.56 -2.24 -9.32
N ILE A 131 -12.46 -2.02 -10.62
CA ILE A 131 -11.21 -1.88 -11.37
C ILE A 131 -11.20 -0.52 -12.07
N ILE A 132 -10.11 0.22 -11.93
CA ILE A 132 -9.80 1.40 -12.75
C ILE A 132 -8.49 1.12 -13.47
N HIS A 133 -8.57 1.00 -14.79
CA HIS A 133 -7.45 0.66 -15.67
C HIS A 133 -7.54 1.44 -16.98
N TYR A 134 -6.42 1.81 -17.52
CA TYR A 134 -6.26 2.43 -18.83
C TYR A 134 -5.04 1.81 -19.52
N ASN A 135 -5.20 1.45 -20.79
CA ASN A 135 -4.07 1.00 -21.60
C ASN A 135 -3.07 2.14 -21.78
N SER A 136 -1.83 1.90 -21.47
CA SER A 136 -0.73 2.82 -21.73
C SER A 136 0.01 2.46 -23.03
N PRO A 137 0.82 3.38 -23.56
CA PRO A 137 1.59 3.11 -24.79
C PRO A 137 2.86 2.28 -24.53
N ASP A 138 3.02 1.62 -23.39
CA ASP A 138 4.19 0.77 -23.14
C ASP A 138 4.34 -0.33 -24.18
N ALA A 139 5.56 -0.49 -24.70
CA ALA A 139 5.84 -1.40 -25.79
C ALA A 139 5.62 -2.88 -25.42
N ARG A 140 5.71 -3.23 -24.14
CA ARG A 140 5.51 -4.59 -23.59
C ARG A 140 4.08 -4.86 -23.16
N SER A 141 3.15 -3.93 -23.39
CA SER A 141 1.76 -4.04 -22.93
C SER A 141 1.60 -4.14 -21.41
N ILE A 142 2.47 -3.49 -20.62
CA ILE A 142 2.30 -3.47 -19.16
C ILE A 142 1.77 -2.13 -18.69
N ASP A 143 0.83 -2.19 -17.77
CA ASP A 143 0.10 -1.05 -17.26
C ASP A 143 0.15 -0.95 -15.74
N VAL A 144 -0.47 0.11 -15.23
CA VAL A 144 -0.84 0.27 -13.83
C VAL A 144 -2.35 0.23 -13.69
N ALA A 145 -2.84 -0.24 -12.54
CA ALA A 145 -4.26 -0.25 -12.24
C ALA A 145 -4.53 0.09 -10.78
N PHE A 146 -5.79 0.41 -10.48
CA PHE A 146 -6.27 0.66 -9.14
C PHE A 146 -7.51 -0.20 -8.87
N LEU A 147 -7.42 -1.06 -7.86
CA LEU A 147 -8.48 -1.93 -7.40
C LEU A 147 -9.05 -1.36 -6.10
N TYR A 148 -10.35 -1.42 -5.94
CA TYR A 148 -11.01 -0.85 -4.76
C TYR A 148 -12.27 -1.63 -4.38
N ARG A 149 -12.56 -1.76 -3.11
CA ARG A 149 -13.79 -2.36 -2.61
C ARG A 149 -14.94 -1.36 -2.77
N LYS A 150 -15.95 -1.71 -3.60
CA LYS A 150 -17.04 -0.82 -3.99
C LYS A 150 -17.93 -0.36 -2.82
N ASN A 151 -18.02 -1.16 -1.76
CA ASN A 151 -18.79 -0.83 -0.57
C ASN A 151 -18.13 0.22 0.35
N ILE A 152 -16.83 0.54 0.14
CA ILE A 152 -16.04 1.43 0.98
C ILE A 152 -15.59 2.67 0.20
N PHE A 153 -15.15 2.46 -1.04
CA PHE A 153 -14.61 3.54 -1.88
C PHE A 153 -15.50 3.78 -3.11
N ARG A 154 -15.84 5.05 -3.33
CA ARG A 154 -16.62 5.49 -4.49
C ARG A 154 -15.77 6.40 -5.37
N PRO A 155 -15.33 5.94 -6.55
CA PRO A 155 -14.62 6.78 -7.52
C PRO A 155 -15.50 7.96 -7.99
N ILE A 156 -14.87 9.11 -8.20
CA ILE A 156 -15.49 10.33 -8.73
C ILE A 156 -14.88 10.68 -10.09
N HIS A 157 -13.56 10.55 -10.19
CA HIS A 157 -12.82 10.88 -11.41
C HIS A 157 -11.55 10.04 -11.48
N SER A 158 -11.18 9.65 -12.70
CA SER A 158 -9.88 9.01 -12.95
C SER A 158 -9.32 9.48 -14.28
N LYS A 159 -8.00 9.44 -14.43
CA LYS A 159 -7.30 9.84 -15.65
C LYS A 159 -5.93 9.19 -15.71
N ALA A 160 -5.58 8.64 -16.86
CA ALA A 160 -4.20 8.31 -17.21
C ALA A 160 -3.46 9.57 -17.68
N HIS A 161 -2.27 9.78 -17.14
CA HIS A 161 -1.37 10.89 -17.53
C HIS A 161 -0.17 10.32 -18.27
N GLU A 162 -0.08 10.65 -19.54
CA GLU A 162 0.97 10.15 -20.43
C GLU A 162 2.36 10.64 -19.98
N LEU A 163 3.30 9.69 -19.79
CA LEU A 163 4.71 9.99 -19.55
C LEU A 163 5.46 10.09 -20.88
N VAL A 164 5.76 11.31 -21.29
CA VAL A 164 6.45 11.60 -22.55
C VAL A 164 7.95 11.49 -22.35
N LEU A 165 8.57 10.48 -22.94
CA LEU A 165 10.01 10.27 -22.94
C LEU A 165 10.56 10.18 -24.35
N TYR A 166 11.87 10.41 -24.48
CA TYR A 166 12.60 10.31 -25.73
C TYR A 166 13.82 9.39 -25.60
N SER A 167 14.27 8.83 -26.71
CA SER A 167 15.45 7.98 -26.75
C SER A 167 16.69 8.75 -26.28
N ASP A 168 17.56 8.09 -25.53
CA ASP A 168 18.83 8.66 -25.07
C ASP A 168 19.80 8.93 -26.20
N THR A 169 19.68 8.18 -27.31
CA THR A 169 20.55 8.28 -28.48
C THR A 169 19.99 9.15 -29.60
N ASP A 170 18.67 9.34 -29.62
CA ASP A 170 17.98 10.13 -30.64
C ASP A 170 16.74 10.81 -30.03
N ARG A 171 16.90 12.06 -29.66
CA ARG A 171 15.83 12.86 -29.02
C ARG A 171 14.63 13.20 -29.92
N THR A 172 14.68 12.84 -31.19
CA THR A 172 13.51 12.93 -32.09
C THR A 172 12.61 11.70 -31.99
N LYS A 173 13.13 10.58 -31.46
CA LYS A 173 12.37 9.33 -31.31
C LYS A 173 11.74 9.21 -29.94
N ARG A 174 10.40 9.02 -29.93
CA ARG A 174 9.65 8.73 -28.70
C ARG A 174 10.10 7.40 -28.11
N LYS A 175 10.16 7.37 -26.77
CA LYS A 175 10.27 6.16 -25.97
C LYS A 175 8.94 5.99 -25.22
N TYR A 176 8.20 4.97 -25.60
CA TYR A 176 6.91 4.65 -24.98
C TYR A 176 7.10 3.92 -23.67
N THR A 177 6.24 4.22 -22.71
CA THR A 177 6.28 3.66 -21.35
C THR A 177 4.91 3.80 -20.69
N ARG A 178 4.78 3.33 -19.45
CA ARG A 178 3.54 3.36 -18.67
C ARG A 178 3.11 4.78 -18.36
N ASP A 179 1.80 5.00 -18.41
CA ASP A 179 1.16 6.21 -17.93
C ASP A 179 1.10 6.21 -16.39
N GLN A 180 0.87 7.37 -15.80
CA GLN A 180 0.60 7.51 -14.38
C GLN A 180 -0.90 7.63 -14.16
N LEU A 181 -1.49 6.75 -13.35
CA LEU A 181 -2.92 6.71 -13.11
C LEU A 181 -3.29 7.60 -11.93
N TYR A 182 -4.10 8.61 -12.17
CA TYR A 182 -4.74 9.42 -11.15
C TYR A 182 -6.16 8.93 -10.88
N VAL A 183 -6.51 8.80 -9.60
CA VAL A 183 -7.86 8.46 -9.14
C VAL A 183 -8.26 9.41 -8.02
N LYS A 184 -9.45 9.98 -8.12
CA LYS A 184 -10.14 10.76 -7.08
C LYS A 184 -11.41 10.05 -6.68
N GLY A 185 -11.69 9.95 -5.39
CA GLY A 185 -12.91 9.31 -4.89
C GLY A 185 -13.18 9.62 -3.43
N LYS A 186 -14.21 8.99 -2.89
CA LYS A 186 -14.57 9.10 -1.47
C LYS A 186 -14.40 7.76 -0.78
N LEU A 187 -13.56 7.74 0.26
CA LEU A 187 -13.40 6.66 1.22
C LEU A 187 -14.32 6.96 2.41
N ASP A 188 -15.38 6.16 2.59
CA ASP A 188 -16.39 6.38 3.62
C ASP A 188 -16.91 7.83 3.68
N GLY A 189 -17.02 8.47 2.50
CA GLY A 189 -17.48 9.86 2.39
C GLY A 189 -16.38 10.91 2.37
N GLU A 190 -15.15 10.59 2.80
CA GLU A 190 -14.02 11.51 2.80
C GLU A 190 -13.26 11.51 1.47
N GLU A 191 -12.96 12.70 0.93
CA GLU A 191 -12.30 12.82 -0.36
C GLU A 191 -10.82 12.43 -0.28
N MET A 192 -10.41 11.55 -1.19
CA MET A 192 -9.06 11.01 -1.28
C MET A 192 -8.57 11.04 -2.73
N HIS A 193 -7.26 11.23 -2.89
CA HIS A 193 -6.59 11.24 -4.19
C HIS A 193 -5.47 10.20 -4.21
N PHE A 194 -5.41 9.42 -5.28
CA PHE A 194 -4.41 8.39 -5.49
C PHE A 194 -3.67 8.62 -6.79
N ILE A 195 -2.36 8.44 -6.79
CA ILE A 195 -1.53 8.45 -7.99
C ILE A 195 -0.75 7.13 -8.01
N VAL A 196 -1.08 6.25 -8.97
CA VAL A 196 -0.43 4.94 -9.12
C VAL A 196 0.63 5.04 -10.21
N ASN A 197 1.82 4.57 -9.90
CA ASN A 197 3.02 4.72 -10.72
C ASN A 197 3.70 3.38 -10.99
N HIS A 198 4.29 3.24 -12.18
CA HIS A 198 5.36 2.32 -12.46
C HIS A 198 6.38 3.04 -13.34
N TRP A 199 7.43 3.55 -12.71
CA TRP A 199 8.42 4.37 -13.42
C TRP A 199 9.39 3.53 -14.28
N PRO A 200 10.09 4.16 -15.21
CA PRO A 200 11.07 3.47 -16.05
C PRO A 200 12.14 2.75 -15.25
N SER A 201 12.37 1.47 -15.59
CA SER A 201 13.34 0.62 -14.92
C SER A 201 14.78 1.12 -15.07
N ARG A 202 15.68 0.57 -14.26
CA ARG A 202 17.14 0.82 -14.33
C ARG A 202 17.83 0.08 -15.48
N ARG A 203 17.07 -0.34 -16.51
CA ARG A 203 17.62 -1.05 -17.68
C ARG A 203 18.72 -0.22 -18.36
N GLY A 204 19.87 -0.84 -18.59
CA GLY A 204 21.05 -0.18 -19.12
C GLY A 204 21.92 0.53 -18.08
N GLY A 205 21.57 0.40 -16.80
CA GLY A 205 22.27 0.97 -15.65
C GLY A 205 21.55 2.18 -15.05
N GLU A 206 21.70 2.34 -13.74
CA GLU A 206 21.03 3.39 -12.95
C GLU A 206 21.33 4.78 -13.49
N LYS A 207 22.60 5.13 -13.65
CA LYS A 207 23.05 6.47 -14.10
C LYS A 207 22.50 6.84 -15.49
N ARG A 208 22.47 5.87 -16.42
CA ARG A 208 21.96 6.09 -17.79
C ARG A 208 20.44 6.28 -17.81
N SER A 209 19.72 5.50 -17.04
CA SER A 209 18.26 5.51 -17.02
C SER A 209 17.65 6.56 -16.08
N ARG A 210 18.45 7.15 -15.16
CA ARG A 210 18.02 8.15 -14.17
C ARG A 210 17.19 9.31 -14.75
N PRO A 211 17.55 9.94 -15.89
CA PRO A 211 16.77 11.04 -16.46
C PRO A 211 15.31 10.68 -16.75
N ASN A 212 15.02 9.41 -17.09
CA ASN A 212 13.68 8.95 -17.36
C ASN A 212 12.82 8.93 -16.07
N ARG A 213 13.41 8.49 -14.93
CA ARG A 213 12.73 8.51 -13.62
C ARG A 213 12.59 9.91 -13.06
N VAL A 214 13.56 10.78 -13.26
CA VAL A 214 13.46 12.22 -12.95
C VAL A 214 12.29 12.86 -13.72
N ASN A 215 12.10 12.52 -15.00
CA ASN A 215 10.97 13.01 -15.79
C ASN A 215 9.64 12.41 -15.31
N ALA A 216 9.62 11.14 -14.90
CA ALA A 216 8.44 10.53 -14.29
C ALA A 216 8.09 11.22 -12.96
N ALA A 217 9.08 11.51 -12.11
CA ALA A 217 8.87 12.26 -10.87
C ALA A 217 8.33 13.67 -11.11
N LYS A 218 8.80 14.38 -12.15
CA LYS A 218 8.28 15.69 -12.54
C LYS A 218 6.80 15.63 -12.96
N LEU A 219 6.39 14.57 -13.68
CA LEU A 219 4.99 14.35 -14.02
C LEU A 219 4.16 14.09 -12.76
N THR A 220 4.60 13.18 -11.89
CA THR A 220 3.92 12.91 -10.60
C THR A 220 3.79 14.19 -9.76
N LYS A 221 4.86 15.00 -9.66
CA LYS A 221 4.83 16.31 -8.98
C LYS A 221 3.81 17.25 -9.60
N LYS A 222 3.77 17.33 -10.94
CA LYS A 222 2.80 18.18 -11.66
C LYS A 222 1.35 17.76 -11.36
N ILE A 223 1.05 16.46 -11.32
CA ILE A 223 -0.28 15.96 -10.97
C ILE A 223 -0.61 16.36 -9.53
N LYS A 224 0.27 16.07 -8.57
CA LYS A 224 0.12 16.44 -7.17
C LYS A 224 -0.08 17.95 -6.99
N ASP A 225 0.76 18.76 -7.61
CA ASP A 225 0.69 20.22 -7.48
C ASP A 225 -0.60 20.79 -8.07
N SER A 226 -1.15 20.17 -9.15
CA SER A 226 -2.44 20.57 -9.71
C SER A 226 -3.60 20.32 -8.73
N ILE A 227 -3.57 19.19 -8.00
CA ILE A 227 -4.54 18.88 -6.95
C ILE A 227 -4.42 19.90 -5.81
N GLN A 228 -3.21 20.13 -5.32
CA GLN A 228 -2.96 21.04 -4.20
C GLN A 228 -3.11 22.54 -4.53
N THR A 229 -3.20 22.88 -5.80
CA THR A 229 -3.59 24.23 -6.24
C THR A 229 -5.07 24.48 -6.03
N GLN A 230 -5.91 23.42 -6.16
CA GLN A 230 -7.34 23.48 -5.90
C GLN A 230 -7.65 23.37 -4.39
N ASP A 231 -6.97 22.44 -3.71
CA ASP A 231 -7.08 22.22 -2.27
C ASP A 231 -5.70 21.92 -1.66
N PRO A 232 -5.05 22.89 -0.97
CA PRO A 232 -3.77 22.67 -0.30
C PRO A 232 -3.81 21.58 0.79
N TYR A 233 -5.01 21.25 1.29
CA TYR A 233 -5.23 20.23 2.31
C TYR A 233 -5.70 18.90 1.73
N ALA A 234 -5.62 18.70 0.42
CA ALA A 234 -6.00 17.46 -0.24
C ALA A 234 -5.22 16.27 0.34
N LYS A 235 -5.94 15.19 0.63
CA LYS A 235 -5.38 13.91 1.07
C LYS A 235 -4.93 13.12 -0.15
N ILE A 236 -3.61 13.06 -0.36
CA ILE A 236 -2.98 12.45 -1.54
C ILE A 236 -2.08 11.30 -1.10
N LEU A 237 -2.30 10.13 -1.70
CA LEU A 237 -1.39 9.00 -1.64
C LEU A 237 -0.75 8.80 -3.03
N ILE A 238 0.58 8.79 -3.08
CA ILE A 238 1.37 8.52 -4.28
C ILE A 238 2.03 7.18 -4.07
N MET A 239 1.62 6.16 -4.82
CA MET A 239 2.10 4.80 -4.68
C MET A 239 2.68 4.29 -5.98
N GLY A 240 3.60 3.32 -5.89
CA GLY A 240 4.15 2.74 -7.10
C GLY A 240 5.45 1.98 -6.87
N ASP A 241 5.85 1.26 -7.93
CA ASP A 241 7.22 0.88 -8.21
C ASP A 241 7.91 2.06 -8.90
N PHE A 242 8.68 2.80 -8.11
CA PHE A 242 9.39 3.98 -8.60
C PHE A 242 10.71 3.63 -9.29
N ASN A 243 11.15 2.38 -9.23
CA ASN A 243 12.47 1.94 -9.73
C ASN A 243 13.64 2.81 -9.21
N ASP A 244 13.37 3.62 -8.20
CA ASP A 244 14.31 4.44 -7.43
C ASP A 244 13.97 4.35 -5.95
N GLY A 245 14.99 4.34 -5.10
CA GLY A 245 14.83 4.34 -3.66
C GLY A 245 14.71 5.75 -3.06
N PRO A 246 14.51 5.86 -1.75
CA PRO A 246 14.27 7.13 -1.04
C PRO A 246 15.36 8.18 -1.21
N TYR A 247 16.60 7.76 -1.50
CA TYR A 247 17.75 8.66 -1.63
C TYR A 247 18.02 9.11 -3.06
N ASN A 248 17.30 8.58 -4.05
CA ASN A 248 17.49 8.97 -5.42
C ASN A 248 16.93 10.36 -5.70
N GLU A 249 17.52 11.07 -6.66
CA GLU A 249 17.16 12.42 -7.09
C GLU A 249 15.66 12.58 -7.33
N SER A 250 15.04 11.61 -8.00
CA SER A 250 13.62 11.60 -8.33
C SER A 250 12.70 11.70 -7.10
N ILE A 251 13.05 11.00 -6.01
CA ILE A 251 12.29 10.97 -4.76
C ILE A 251 12.71 12.12 -3.84
N LYS A 252 14.03 12.32 -3.66
CA LYS A 252 14.55 13.24 -2.64
C LYS A 252 14.55 14.69 -3.08
N GLU A 253 14.86 14.96 -4.36
CA GLU A 253 15.00 16.33 -4.86
C GLU A 253 13.78 16.77 -5.68
N VAL A 254 13.21 15.88 -6.52
CA VAL A 254 12.07 16.25 -7.36
C VAL A 254 10.76 16.18 -6.61
N LEU A 255 10.44 15.06 -5.95
CA LEU A 255 9.23 14.92 -5.12
C LEU A 255 9.39 15.57 -3.74
N GLU A 256 10.62 15.80 -3.29
CA GLU A 256 10.96 16.40 -1.99
C GLU A 256 10.37 15.61 -0.81
N ALA A 257 10.27 14.26 -0.98
CA ALA A 257 9.71 13.39 0.04
C ALA A 257 10.60 13.38 1.31
N GLN A 258 9.96 13.57 2.47
CA GLN A 258 10.64 13.68 3.77
C GLN A 258 10.58 12.36 4.52
N GLU A 259 11.67 12.02 5.20
CA GLU A 259 11.76 10.88 6.12
C GLU A 259 11.06 11.13 7.46
N PHE A 260 11.03 12.39 7.90
CA PHE A 260 10.47 12.78 9.19
C PHE A 260 9.19 13.59 8.98
N SER A 261 8.12 13.14 9.58
CA SER A 261 6.79 13.72 9.44
C SER A 261 6.69 15.19 9.91
N GLU A 262 7.52 15.56 10.89
CA GLU A 262 7.63 16.92 11.41
C GLU A 262 8.22 17.91 10.39
N ASN A 263 9.02 17.43 9.45
CA ASN A 263 9.65 18.27 8.41
C ASN A 263 8.73 18.51 7.20
N VAL A 264 7.55 17.87 7.17
CA VAL A 264 6.63 17.96 6.03
C VAL A 264 5.81 19.24 6.10
N GLY A 265 6.00 20.16 5.15
CA GLY A 265 5.15 21.34 4.97
C GLY A 265 3.78 20.98 4.40
N ILE A 266 2.86 21.96 4.34
CA ILE A 266 1.45 21.73 3.94
C ILE A 266 1.30 21.06 2.55
N ARG A 267 2.17 21.39 1.60
CA ARG A 267 2.20 20.79 0.26
C ARG A 267 3.25 19.69 0.11
N GLY A 268 3.92 19.31 1.20
CA GLY A 268 4.98 18.32 1.23
C GLY A 268 4.46 16.89 1.21
N LEU A 269 5.42 15.98 1.05
CA LEU A 269 5.21 14.54 1.08
C LEU A 269 6.02 13.90 2.20
N TYR A 270 5.45 12.90 2.84
CA TYR A 270 6.09 12.04 3.84
C TYR A 270 6.30 10.65 3.25
N ASN A 271 7.51 10.09 3.42
CA ASN A 271 7.81 8.69 3.11
C ASN A 271 7.89 7.88 4.40
N PRO A 272 6.82 7.21 4.82
CA PRO A 272 6.81 6.45 6.07
C PRO A 272 7.70 5.20 6.04
N LEU A 273 8.04 4.69 4.83
CA LEU A 273 8.82 3.47 4.63
C LEU A 273 10.34 3.71 4.65
N GLU A 274 10.82 4.95 4.50
CA GLU A 274 12.26 5.25 4.47
C GLU A 274 12.98 4.76 5.74
N LYS A 275 12.31 4.82 6.91
CA LYS A 275 12.87 4.31 8.17
C LYS A 275 13.08 2.79 8.18
N LEU A 276 12.22 2.03 7.46
CA LEU A 276 12.37 0.58 7.32
C LEU A 276 13.55 0.27 6.41
N PHE A 277 13.72 1.02 5.34
CA PHE A 277 14.86 0.88 4.43
C PHE A 277 16.20 1.11 5.16
N LYS A 278 16.28 2.11 6.02
CA LYS A 278 17.48 2.36 6.86
C LYS A 278 17.80 1.20 7.83
N LYS A 279 16.81 0.37 8.15
CA LYS A 279 17.00 -0.85 8.94
C LYS A 279 17.37 -2.07 8.08
N GLY A 280 17.60 -1.87 6.78
CA GLY A 280 17.97 -2.91 5.84
C GLY A 280 16.79 -3.72 5.28
N ILE A 281 15.56 -3.20 5.39
CA ILE A 281 14.35 -3.85 4.85
C ILE A 281 13.98 -3.15 3.56
N GLY A 282 13.99 -3.89 2.45
CA GLY A 282 13.62 -3.39 1.12
C GLY A 282 12.48 -4.20 0.51
N THR A 283 12.03 -3.79 -0.67
CA THR A 283 10.99 -4.50 -1.43
C THR A 283 11.56 -5.35 -2.56
N VAL A 284 12.78 -5.03 -3.00
CA VAL A 284 13.50 -5.73 -4.09
C VAL A 284 14.91 -6.06 -3.64
N ALA A 285 15.45 -7.21 -4.05
CA ALA A 285 16.83 -7.58 -3.80
C ALA A 285 17.57 -7.89 -5.10
N TRP A 286 18.76 -7.29 -5.25
CA TRP A 286 19.63 -7.52 -6.38
C TRP A 286 21.10 -7.61 -5.94
N ARG A 287 21.78 -8.72 -6.25
CA ARG A 287 23.20 -8.94 -5.91
C ARG A 287 23.52 -8.67 -4.44
N ASP A 288 22.67 -9.21 -3.55
CA ASP A 288 22.76 -9.10 -2.10
C ASP A 288 22.59 -7.65 -1.56
N THR A 289 22.08 -6.75 -2.41
CA THR A 289 21.69 -5.39 -2.01
C THR A 289 20.17 -5.26 -2.06
N TRP A 290 19.60 -4.73 -0.99
CA TRP A 290 18.18 -4.41 -0.92
C TRP A 290 17.93 -2.99 -1.40
N ASP A 291 16.90 -2.83 -2.23
CA ASP A 291 16.35 -1.54 -2.63
C ASP A 291 14.90 -1.41 -2.16
N LEU A 292 14.46 -0.19 -1.91
CA LEU A 292 13.06 0.15 -1.61
C LEU A 292 12.49 0.89 -2.82
N PHE A 293 11.99 0.14 -3.81
CA PHE A 293 11.41 0.71 -5.03
C PHE A 293 9.91 0.93 -4.92
N ASP A 294 9.25 0.07 -4.15
CA ASP A 294 7.82 0.15 -3.91
C ASP A 294 7.56 0.99 -2.67
N MET A 295 6.85 2.10 -2.83
CA MET A 295 6.58 3.04 -1.76
C MET A 295 5.15 3.59 -1.85
N ILE A 296 4.65 4.06 -0.69
CA ILE A 296 3.45 4.89 -0.58
C ILE A 296 3.86 6.17 0.13
N LEU A 297 3.87 7.28 -0.63
CA LEU A 297 4.14 8.62 -0.11
C LEU A 297 2.80 9.29 0.21
N VAL A 298 2.72 9.98 1.33
CA VAL A 298 1.47 10.62 1.78
C VAL A 298 1.61 12.13 1.95
N SER A 299 0.58 12.89 1.59
CA SER A 299 0.55 14.34 1.80
C SER A 299 0.38 14.70 3.28
N LYS A 300 0.72 15.94 3.65
CA LYS A 300 0.68 16.44 5.03
C LYS A 300 -0.64 16.17 5.78
N PRO A 301 -1.84 16.34 5.19
CA PRO A 301 -3.10 16.07 5.89
C PRO A 301 -3.32 14.62 6.30
N LEU A 302 -2.59 13.68 5.71
CA LEU A 302 -2.61 12.27 6.11
C LEU A 302 -1.64 11.93 7.24
N ILE A 303 -0.79 12.86 7.64
CA ILE A 303 0.14 12.62 8.75
C ILE A 303 -0.64 12.65 10.06
N ARG A 304 -0.45 11.62 10.87
CA ARG A 304 -1.16 11.40 12.13
C ARG A 304 -1.16 12.64 13.01
N THR A 305 -2.34 13.01 13.49
CA THR A 305 -2.60 13.98 14.53
C THR A 305 -3.19 13.26 15.76
N THR A 306 -3.51 13.97 16.82
CA THR A 306 -4.27 13.45 17.96
C THR A 306 -5.77 13.40 17.71
N ASP A 307 -6.23 14.03 16.63
CA ASP A 307 -7.62 14.03 16.19
C ASP A 307 -7.85 12.92 15.16
N TYR A 308 -8.75 12.00 15.48
CA TYR A 308 -9.14 10.87 14.64
C TYR A 308 -10.51 11.09 13.95
N SER A 309 -11.01 12.31 13.90
CA SER A 309 -12.26 12.65 13.19
C SER A 309 -12.15 12.49 11.67
N SER A 310 -10.95 12.25 11.16
CA SER A 310 -10.62 12.20 9.73
C SER A 310 -9.51 11.18 9.48
N TYR A 311 -9.47 10.56 8.29
CA TYR A 311 -8.45 9.57 7.94
C TYR A 311 -7.04 10.13 8.02
N THR A 312 -6.20 9.44 8.75
CA THR A 312 -4.74 9.69 8.86
C THR A 312 -3.98 8.39 8.77
N LEU A 313 -2.70 8.46 8.42
CA LEU A 313 -1.81 7.31 8.39
C LEU A 313 -1.69 6.69 9.79
N TYR A 314 -2.14 5.46 9.94
CA TYR A 314 -1.97 4.69 11.17
C TYR A 314 -0.57 4.08 11.25
N GLN A 315 -0.19 3.31 10.23
CA GLN A 315 1.14 2.71 10.07
C GLN A 315 1.44 2.46 8.60
N ALA A 316 2.71 2.24 8.27
CA ALA A 316 3.13 1.76 6.95
C ALA A 316 4.13 0.62 7.12
N ASN A 317 4.05 -0.37 6.22
CA ASN A 317 4.88 -1.56 6.34
C ASN A 317 5.21 -2.17 4.97
N ILE A 318 6.23 -3.03 4.96
CA ILE A 318 6.55 -3.93 3.84
C ILE A 318 6.01 -5.30 4.21
N PHE A 319 5.14 -5.86 3.40
CA PHE A 319 4.53 -7.16 3.63
C PHE A 319 5.42 -8.26 3.08
N ASN A 320 6.21 -8.87 3.95
CA ASN A 320 7.19 -9.89 3.58
C ASN A 320 7.08 -11.18 4.43
N PRO A 321 5.88 -11.77 4.58
CA PRO A 321 5.73 -13.02 5.34
C PRO A 321 6.59 -14.12 4.73
N TYR A 322 6.87 -15.16 5.53
CA TYR A 322 7.79 -16.23 5.14
C TYR A 322 7.44 -16.88 3.79
N TYR A 323 6.15 -17.02 3.47
CA TYR A 323 5.74 -17.67 2.21
C TYR A 323 6.05 -16.83 0.95
N LEU A 324 6.20 -15.51 1.09
CA LEU A 324 6.65 -14.63 -0.01
C LEU A 324 8.17 -14.63 -0.20
N GLN A 325 8.91 -15.29 0.68
CA GLN A 325 10.36 -15.34 0.63
C GLN A 325 10.82 -16.63 -0.04
N ASN A 326 11.85 -16.52 -0.87
CA ASN A 326 12.50 -17.71 -1.42
C ASN A 326 13.02 -18.58 -0.26
N PRO A 327 12.55 -19.86 -0.19
CA PRO A 327 12.77 -20.67 1.01
C PRO A 327 14.21 -21.22 1.14
N LYS A 328 14.96 -21.28 0.04
CA LYS A 328 16.26 -21.97 0.00
C LYS A 328 17.23 -21.44 -1.06
N GLY A 329 18.45 -21.93 -0.99
CA GLY A 329 19.50 -21.62 -1.97
C GLY A 329 20.11 -20.24 -1.78
N ARG A 330 20.80 -19.75 -2.82
CA ARG A 330 21.52 -18.48 -2.84
C ARG A 330 20.59 -17.27 -2.58
N PHE A 331 19.35 -17.37 -3.03
CA PHE A 331 18.36 -16.28 -2.94
C PHE A 331 17.41 -16.42 -1.75
N LYS A 332 17.77 -17.24 -0.75
CA LYS A 332 16.95 -17.39 0.46
C LYS A 332 16.64 -16.03 1.10
N GLY A 333 15.36 -15.79 1.38
CA GLY A 333 14.88 -14.53 1.95
C GLY A 333 14.54 -13.44 0.93
N TYR A 334 14.97 -13.55 -0.34
CA TYR A 334 14.54 -12.66 -1.41
C TYR A 334 13.07 -12.88 -1.73
N PRO A 335 12.40 -11.92 -2.38
CA PRO A 335 11.06 -12.15 -2.92
C PRO A 335 11.03 -13.42 -3.78
N PHE A 336 10.04 -14.28 -3.54
CA PHE A 336 9.87 -15.53 -4.26
C PHE A 336 9.11 -15.27 -5.56
N ARG A 337 9.85 -14.92 -6.59
CA ARG A 337 9.34 -14.53 -7.90
C ARG A 337 8.59 -15.64 -8.62
N SER A 338 7.68 -15.25 -9.52
CA SER A 338 6.86 -16.18 -10.32
C SER A 338 7.67 -16.99 -11.32
N PHE A 339 8.64 -16.36 -11.97
CA PHE A 339 9.45 -16.99 -13.03
C PHE A 339 10.94 -16.86 -12.73
N ALA A 340 11.67 -17.96 -12.95
CA ALA A 340 13.12 -17.99 -12.86
C ALA A 340 13.67 -19.11 -13.76
N ASP A 341 14.87 -18.90 -14.29
CA ASP A 341 15.59 -19.88 -15.12
C ASP A 341 14.75 -20.47 -16.27
N GLY A 342 13.91 -19.63 -16.90
CA GLY A 342 13.03 -19.98 -18.02
C GLY A 342 11.81 -20.83 -17.65
N GLY A 343 11.45 -20.93 -16.37
CA GLY A 343 10.30 -21.70 -15.92
C GLY A 343 9.47 -21.03 -14.84
N PHE A 344 8.26 -21.54 -14.63
CA PHE A 344 7.37 -21.11 -13.56
C PHE A 344 7.81 -21.76 -12.24
N THR A 345 8.02 -20.94 -11.22
CA THR A 345 8.48 -21.39 -9.90
C THR A 345 7.33 -21.73 -8.94
N ASN A 346 6.11 -21.40 -9.33
CA ASN A 346 4.94 -21.33 -8.46
C ASN A 346 5.12 -20.34 -7.28
N GLY A 347 5.98 -19.34 -7.48
CA GLY A 347 6.18 -18.21 -6.57
C GLY A 347 5.15 -17.11 -6.78
N TYR A 348 5.50 -15.91 -6.35
CA TYR A 348 4.60 -14.75 -6.30
C TYR A 348 5.11 -13.62 -7.20
N SER A 349 5.91 -12.72 -6.66
CA SER A 349 6.52 -11.60 -7.39
C SER A 349 7.97 -11.42 -6.96
N ASP A 350 8.78 -10.78 -7.80
CA ASP A 350 10.13 -10.34 -7.44
C ASP A 350 10.15 -9.04 -6.60
N HIS A 351 8.97 -8.58 -6.20
CA HIS A 351 8.74 -7.48 -5.28
C HIS A 351 7.94 -7.91 -4.04
N PHE A 352 8.23 -7.34 -2.89
CA PHE A 352 7.35 -7.39 -1.74
C PHE A 352 6.34 -6.23 -1.80
N PRO A 353 5.03 -6.49 -1.55
CA PRO A 353 4.05 -5.42 -1.49
C PRO A 353 4.23 -4.52 -0.28
N VAL A 354 3.68 -3.30 -0.36
CA VAL A 354 3.68 -2.29 0.72
C VAL A 354 2.27 -1.84 1.05
N TYR A 355 2.03 -1.44 2.30
CA TYR A 355 0.75 -0.95 2.78
C TYR A 355 0.90 0.06 3.91
#